data_8c28318da95f4247dbfa32fd25e69b8d
#
_entry.id   8c28318da95f4247dbfa32fd25e69b8d
#
_cell.length_a   1.000
_cell.length_b   1.000
_cell.length_c   1.000
_cell.angle_alpha   90.00
_cell.angle_beta   90.00
_cell.angle_gamma   90.00
#
_symmetry.space_group_name_H-M   'P 1'
#
loop_
_entity.id
_entity.type
_entity.pdbx_description
1 polymer ?
#
loop_
_entity_poly.entity_id
_entity_poly.type
_entity_poly.pdbx_seq_one_letter_code
_entity_poly.pdbx_strand_id
1 'polypeptide(L)'
;MHDRMNNFDAAEAAKTRISLGLTYLKNGNFSQAKRNLDKALEFAPEMADVHFGLAYYYQRVEEFEQAEKSYRQAMQLDRNNADILNSYGAFLCQLGRYDQAQGYFMQAVNSQSYNRVAETYENMALCSRSQGQLDDAMDYLERALNHQPGRGQSMLLLAETLIEDQQWQRAKDVLRQYERQGRVTPRTLYMAYQAESGLQNLQGARGYATMLMQLYPEHQLTARVQQKMAVQERVKPAEPLPETAPEPEAASKPEDRQVVDSSDTAQYHEVQPGENLYRISLKYNIRMNKLIEWNNLTDAQDIKIGSRLRVSQP
;
A
#
# COMPACT_ATOMS: atom_id res chain seq x y z
N MET A 1 9.74 -55.75 25.44
CA MET A 1 10.16 -55.03 24.25
C MET A 1 8.97 -54.68 23.38
N HIS A 2 7.90 -54.04 23.88
CA HIS A 2 6.69 -53.78 23.09
C HIS A 2 5.96 -52.53 23.56
N ASP A 3 6.70 -51.38 23.68
CA ASP A 3 6.02 -50.12 24.07
C ASP A 3 6.63 -48.87 23.42
N ARG A 4 7.00 -48.96 22.14
CA ARG A 4 7.48 -47.82 21.35
C ARG A 4 6.69 -47.58 20.06
N MET A 5 5.49 -48.09 19.95
CA MET A 5 4.61 -47.81 18.79
C MET A 5 3.27 -47.30 19.29
N ASN A 6 3.04 -46.05 19.07
CA ASN A 6 1.82 -45.22 19.09
C ASN A 6 1.78 -44.13 20.14
N ASN A 7 2.78 -43.26 20.17
CA ASN A 7 2.52 -41.94 20.70
C ASN A 7 1.98 -41.06 19.54
N PHE A 8 0.80 -41.39 19.04
CA PHE A 8 0.10 -40.54 18.11
C PHE A 8 -0.36 -39.30 18.88
N ASP A 9 0.32 -38.17 18.64
CA ASP A 9 -0.08 -36.90 19.19
C ASP A 9 -1.22 -36.30 18.33
N ALA A 10 -2.45 -36.52 18.79
CA ALA A 10 -3.65 -36.04 18.11
C ALA A 10 -3.65 -34.50 17.95
N ALA A 11 -3.07 -33.77 18.92
CA ALA A 11 -3.00 -32.32 18.87
C ALA A 11 -2.01 -31.85 17.80
N GLU A 12 -0.84 -32.46 17.69
CA GLU A 12 0.12 -32.14 16.62
C GLU A 12 -0.38 -32.55 15.23
N ALA A 13 -1.07 -33.68 15.14
CA ALA A 13 -1.74 -34.08 13.91
C ALA A 13 -2.81 -33.09 13.50
N ALA A 14 -3.62 -32.59 14.44
CA ALA A 14 -4.63 -31.56 14.19
C ALA A 14 -3.99 -30.24 13.71
N LYS A 15 -2.94 -29.75 14.36
CA LYS A 15 -2.20 -28.53 13.93
C LYS A 15 -1.67 -28.66 12.51
N THR A 16 -1.09 -29.81 12.17
CA THR A 16 -0.62 -30.08 10.81
C THR A 16 -1.77 -30.01 9.80
N ARG A 17 -2.92 -30.59 10.14
CA ARG A 17 -4.12 -30.56 9.28
C ARG A 17 -4.71 -29.15 9.15
N ILE A 18 -4.72 -28.35 10.22
CA ILE A 18 -5.14 -26.94 10.18
C ILE A 18 -4.24 -26.17 9.20
N SER A 19 -2.92 -26.25 9.38
CA SER A 19 -1.96 -25.56 8.52
C SER A 19 -2.13 -25.92 7.04
N LEU A 20 -2.29 -27.21 6.74
CA LEU A 20 -2.53 -27.68 5.39
C LEU A 20 -3.88 -27.21 4.84
N GLY A 21 -4.94 -27.26 5.66
CA GLY A 21 -6.27 -26.77 5.32
C GLY A 21 -6.27 -25.29 4.98
N LEU A 22 -5.63 -24.45 5.80
CA LEU A 22 -5.50 -23.02 5.56
C LEU A 22 -4.65 -22.69 4.33
N THR A 23 -3.63 -23.51 4.04
CA THR A 23 -2.83 -23.39 2.82
C THR A 23 -3.65 -23.67 1.57
N TYR A 24 -4.45 -24.74 1.57
CA TYR A 24 -5.37 -25.02 0.47
C TYR A 24 -6.43 -23.94 0.30
N LEU A 25 -6.94 -23.40 1.40
CA LEU A 25 -7.92 -22.31 1.39
C LEU A 25 -7.34 -21.03 0.76
N LYS A 26 -6.11 -20.68 1.11
CA LYS A 26 -5.40 -19.55 0.51
C LYS A 26 -5.22 -19.72 -1.00
N ASN A 27 -5.02 -20.95 -1.46
CA ASN A 27 -4.86 -21.27 -2.88
C ASN A 27 -6.20 -21.49 -3.61
N GLY A 28 -7.34 -21.24 -2.98
CA GLY A 28 -8.66 -21.41 -3.57
C GLY A 28 -9.13 -22.86 -3.70
N ASN A 29 -8.40 -23.81 -3.12
CA ASN A 29 -8.77 -25.22 -3.16
C ASN A 29 -9.68 -25.58 -1.97
N PHE A 30 -10.93 -25.16 -2.05
CA PHE A 30 -11.91 -25.26 -0.96
C PHE A 30 -12.19 -26.71 -0.54
N SER A 31 -12.25 -27.67 -1.50
CA SER A 31 -12.53 -29.07 -1.18
C SER A 31 -11.41 -29.70 -0.34
N GLN A 32 -10.14 -29.44 -0.69
CA GLN A 32 -9.02 -29.95 0.07
C GLN A 32 -8.86 -29.22 1.42
N ALA A 33 -9.19 -27.93 1.47
CA ALA A 33 -9.23 -27.15 2.70
C ALA A 33 -10.22 -27.79 3.70
N LYS A 34 -11.47 -27.99 3.29
CA LYS A 34 -12.51 -28.59 4.13
C LYS A 34 -12.10 -29.97 4.63
N ARG A 35 -11.65 -30.85 3.72
CA ARG A 35 -11.23 -32.22 4.08
C ARG A 35 -10.13 -32.22 5.15
N ASN A 36 -9.17 -31.31 5.07
CA ASN A 36 -8.11 -31.24 6.07
C ASN A 36 -8.60 -30.66 7.41
N LEU A 37 -9.46 -29.65 7.38
CA LEU A 37 -10.05 -29.09 8.59
C LEU A 37 -11.00 -30.08 9.29
N ASP A 38 -11.77 -30.88 8.53
CA ASP A 38 -12.60 -31.95 9.11
C ASP A 38 -11.74 -33.02 9.79
N LYS A 39 -10.61 -33.39 9.18
CA LYS A 39 -9.67 -34.31 9.82
C LYS A 39 -9.02 -33.73 11.07
N ALA A 40 -8.77 -32.41 11.08
CA ALA A 40 -8.31 -31.74 12.29
C ALA A 40 -9.35 -31.82 13.40
N LEU A 41 -10.63 -31.64 13.06
CA LEU A 41 -11.75 -31.77 13.99
C LEU A 41 -11.91 -33.19 14.55
N GLU A 42 -11.68 -34.21 13.70
CA GLU A 42 -11.69 -35.64 14.15
C GLU A 42 -10.56 -35.90 15.16
N PHE A 43 -9.36 -35.31 14.96
CA PHE A 43 -8.23 -35.52 15.84
C PHE A 43 -8.33 -34.73 17.17
N ALA A 44 -8.82 -33.49 17.15
CA ALA A 44 -8.86 -32.62 18.32
C ALA A 44 -10.13 -31.76 18.32
N PRO A 45 -11.31 -32.34 18.65
CA PRO A 45 -12.60 -31.64 18.59
C PRO A 45 -12.72 -30.49 19.61
N GLU A 46 -11.91 -30.50 20.67
CA GLU A 46 -11.92 -29.46 21.71
C GLU A 46 -10.73 -28.48 21.56
N MET A 47 -10.04 -28.47 20.42
CA MET A 47 -9.00 -27.50 20.16
C MET A 47 -9.59 -26.22 19.53
N ALA A 48 -9.41 -25.07 20.17
CA ALA A 48 -9.91 -23.79 19.69
C ALA A 48 -9.45 -23.45 18.25
N ASP A 49 -8.20 -23.76 17.92
CA ASP A 49 -7.62 -23.51 16.59
C ASP A 49 -8.33 -24.28 15.46
N VAL A 50 -8.88 -25.48 15.76
CA VAL A 50 -9.64 -26.26 14.78
C VAL A 50 -10.92 -25.51 14.41
N HIS A 51 -11.67 -25.07 15.42
CA HIS A 51 -12.90 -24.32 15.20
C HIS A 51 -12.63 -22.95 14.59
N PHE A 52 -11.53 -22.30 14.95
CA PHE A 52 -11.09 -21.07 14.32
C PHE A 52 -10.75 -21.27 12.83
N GLY A 53 -10.04 -22.34 12.48
CA GLY A 53 -9.76 -22.70 11.09
C GLY A 53 -11.03 -22.97 10.28
N LEU A 54 -12.01 -23.69 10.88
CA LEU A 54 -13.31 -23.92 10.27
C LEU A 54 -14.12 -22.63 10.12
N ALA A 55 -14.08 -21.72 11.11
CA ALA A 55 -14.74 -20.42 11.01
C ALA A 55 -14.20 -19.61 9.82
N TYR A 56 -12.89 -19.57 9.66
CA TYR A 56 -12.26 -18.88 8.55
C TYR A 56 -12.59 -19.55 7.20
N TYR A 57 -12.66 -20.88 7.15
CA TYR A 57 -13.11 -21.60 5.95
C TYR A 57 -14.55 -21.22 5.57
N TYR A 58 -15.49 -21.31 6.52
CA TYR A 58 -16.89 -21.01 6.27
C TYR A 58 -17.12 -19.55 5.88
N GLN A 59 -16.37 -18.63 6.49
CA GLN A 59 -16.38 -17.22 6.09
C GLN A 59 -15.94 -17.03 4.63
N ARG A 60 -14.92 -17.77 4.19
CA ARG A 60 -14.38 -17.69 2.82
C ARG A 60 -15.32 -18.28 1.76
N VAL A 61 -16.14 -19.25 2.13
CA VAL A 61 -17.16 -19.82 1.24
C VAL A 61 -18.55 -19.22 1.45
N GLU A 62 -18.62 -18.12 2.23
CA GLU A 62 -19.82 -17.33 2.50
C GLU A 62 -20.94 -18.09 3.23
N GLU A 63 -20.60 -19.19 3.92
CA GLU A 63 -21.49 -19.90 4.84
C GLU A 63 -21.48 -19.24 6.23
N PHE A 64 -22.04 -18.04 6.30
CA PHE A 64 -21.89 -17.13 7.46
C PHE A 64 -22.46 -17.68 8.77
N GLU A 65 -23.54 -18.44 8.74
CA GLU A 65 -24.10 -19.09 9.93
C GLU A 65 -23.14 -20.11 10.52
N GLN A 66 -22.52 -20.93 9.66
CA GLN A 66 -21.53 -21.92 10.09
C GLN A 66 -20.23 -21.24 10.56
N ALA A 67 -19.85 -20.14 9.90
CA ALA A 67 -18.72 -19.34 10.34
C ALA A 67 -18.94 -18.81 11.76
N GLU A 68 -20.09 -18.17 12.03
CA GLU A 68 -20.42 -17.63 13.34
C GLU A 68 -20.45 -18.72 14.42
N LYS A 69 -21.07 -19.86 14.14
CA LYS A 69 -21.10 -21.00 15.06
C LYS A 69 -19.68 -21.47 15.41
N SER A 70 -18.82 -21.58 14.40
CA SER A 70 -17.43 -22.02 14.58
C SER A 70 -16.59 -20.98 15.35
N TYR A 71 -16.77 -19.66 15.09
CA TYR A 71 -16.12 -18.61 15.87
C TYR A 71 -16.54 -18.66 17.33
N ARG A 72 -17.84 -18.81 17.61
CA ARG A 72 -18.36 -18.91 19.00
C ARG A 72 -17.80 -20.12 19.71
N GLN A 73 -17.70 -21.27 19.03
CA GLN A 73 -17.12 -22.47 19.61
C GLN A 73 -15.62 -22.28 19.91
N ALA A 74 -14.88 -21.66 19.02
CA ALA A 74 -13.47 -21.34 19.26
C ALA A 74 -13.29 -20.43 20.49
N MET A 75 -14.13 -19.40 20.63
CA MET A 75 -14.11 -18.51 21.79
C MET A 75 -14.60 -19.17 23.10
N GLN A 76 -15.45 -20.20 23.05
CA GLN A 76 -15.81 -20.95 24.23
C GLN A 76 -14.64 -21.78 24.77
N LEU A 77 -13.82 -22.32 23.86
CA LEU A 77 -12.66 -23.13 24.18
C LEU A 77 -11.45 -22.30 24.61
N ASP A 78 -11.26 -21.11 24.00
CA ASP A 78 -10.19 -20.17 24.35
C ASP A 78 -10.71 -18.72 24.32
N ARG A 79 -11.21 -18.26 25.46
CA ARG A 79 -11.93 -16.96 25.59
C ARG A 79 -11.03 -15.74 25.42
N ASN A 80 -9.75 -15.88 25.71
CA ASN A 80 -8.81 -14.77 25.73
C ASN A 80 -7.87 -14.78 24.52
N ASN A 81 -8.14 -15.62 23.54
CA ASN A 81 -7.34 -15.68 22.32
C ASN A 81 -7.58 -14.43 21.46
N ALA A 82 -6.63 -13.53 21.49
CA ALA A 82 -6.73 -12.25 20.79
C ALA A 82 -6.82 -12.40 19.26
N ASP A 83 -6.24 -13.43 18.68
CA ASP A 83 -6.36 -13.71 17.24
C ASP A 83 -7.78 -14.13 16.86
N ILE A 84 -8.44 -14.95 17.69
CA ILE A 84 -9.84 -15.33 17.49
C ILE A 84 -10.75 -14.12 17.66
N LEU A 85 -10.54 -13.32 18.72
CA LEU A 85 -11.32 -12.10 18.98
C LEU A 85 -11.19 -11.10 17.84
N ASN A 86 -9.97 -10.83 17.36
CA ASN A 86 -9.71 -9.94 16.22
C ASN A 86 -10.40 -10.44 14.93
N SER A 87 -10.28 -11.72 14.65
CA SER A 87 -10.87 -12.31 13.43
C SER A 87 -12.39 -12.33 13.49
N TYR A 88 -12.96 -12.62 14.66
CA TYR A 88 -14.41 -12.57 14.85
C TYR A 88 -14.94 -11.13 14.75
N GLY A 89 -14.21 -10.14 15.28
CA GLY A 89 -14.51 -8.73 15.09
C GLY A 89 -14.55 -8.35 13.60
N ALA A 90 -13.55 -8.78 12.81
CA ALA A 90 -13.52 -8.55 11.37
C ALA A 90 -14.71 -9.22 10.64
N PHE A 91 -15.08 -10.42 11.04
CA PHE A 91 -16.25 -11.12 10.52
C PHE A 91 -17.57 -10.40 10.86
N LEU A 92 -17.74 -9.94 12.09
CA LEU A 92 -18.91 -9.16 12.50
C LEU A 92 -19.02 -7.83 11.73
N CYS A 93 -17.89 -7.18 11.49
CA CYS A 93 -17.83 -5.99 10.64
C CYS A 93 -18.31 -6.28 9.22
N GLN A 94 -17.87 -7.40 8.61
CA GLN A 94 -18.35 -7.83 7.31
C GLN A 94 -19.87 -8.03 7.26
N LEU A 95 -20.48 -8.45 8.38
CA LEU A 95 -21.93 -8.60 8.53
C LEU A 95 -22.67 -7.29 8.88
N GLY A 96 -21.97 -6.15 8.96
CA GLY A 96 -22.56 -4.87 9.35
C GLY A 96 -22.86 -4.74 10.85
N ARG A 97 -22.36 -5.66 11.68
CA ARG A 97 -22.57 -5.68 13.16
C ARG A 97 -21.45 -4.91 13.85
N TYR A 98 -21.36 -3.63 13.56
CA TYR A 98 -20.21 -2.77 13.85
C TYR A 98 -19.92 -2.59 15.34
N ASP A 99 -20.94 -2.33 16.17
CA ASP A 99 -20.77 -2.15 17.63
C ASP A 99 -20.22 -3.42 18.30
N GLN A 100 -20.69 -4.58 17.85
CA GLN A 100 -20.19 -5.86 18.35
C GLN A 100 -18.75 -6.11 17.88
N ALA A 101 -18.45 -5.79 16.62
CA ALA A 101 -17.10 -5.89 16.06
C ALA A 101 -16.12 -5.07 16.89
N GLN A 102 -16.45 -3.81 17.19
CA GLN A 102 -15.64 -2.91 18.00
C GLN A 102 -15.36 -3.49 19.39
N GLY A 103 -16.39 -4.07 20.04
CA GLY A 103 -16.23 -4.72 21.34
C GLY A 103 -15.19 -5.85 21.32
N TYR A 104 -15.20 -6.70 20.30
CA TYR A 104 -14.22 -7.79 20.15
C TYR A 104 -12.82 -7.30 19.78
N PHE A 105 -12.71 -6.31 18.90
CA PHE A 105 -11.43 -5.69 18.60
C PHE A 105 -10.77 -5.09 19.84
N MET A 106 -11.55 -4.36 20.66
CA MET A 106 -11.03 -3.77 21.90
C MET A 106 -10.60 -4.83 22.92
N GLN A 107 -11.30 -5.96 23.01
CA GLN A 107 -10.84 -7.08 23.83
C GLN A 107 -9.51 -7.64 23.32
N ALA A 108 -9.35 -7.80 22.00
CA ALA A 108 -8.11 -8.27 21.41
C ALA A 108 -6.94 -7.32 21.70
N VAL A 109 -7.12 -6.01 21.49
CA VAL A 109 -6.09 -4.98 21.72
C VAL A 109 -5.66 -4.93 23.19
N ASN A 110 -6.58 -5.14 24.12
CA ASN A 110 -6.31 -5.10 25.57
C ASN A 110 -5.70 -6.41 26.11
N SER A 111 -5.50 -7.43 25.30
CA SER A 111 -4.88 -8.70 25.72
C SER A 111 -3.37 -8.52 25.97
N GLN A 112 -2.90 -8.93 27.16
CA GLN A 112 -1.54 -8.63 27.66
C GLN A 112 -0.39 -9.20 26.81
N SER A 113 -0.60 -10.31 26.13
CA SER A 113 0.45 -10.98 25.33
C SER A 113 0.28 -10.83 23.82
N TYR A 114 -0.64 -9.96 23.39
CA TYR A 114 -0.97 -9.83 21.99
C TYR A 114 0.03 -8.94 21.24
N ASN A 115 0.72 -9.53 20.27
CA ASN A 115 1.75 -8.84 19.48
C ASN A 115 1.26 -8.30 18.13
N ARG A 116 0.00 -8.56 17.75
CA ARG A 116 -0.62 -8.12 16.48
C ARG A 116 -1.57 -6.94 16.65
N VAL A 117 -1.36 -6.11 17.68
CA VAL A 117 -2.21 -4.95 17.99
C VAL A 117 -2.36 -4.00 16.79
N ALA A 118 -1.27 -3.75 16.06
CA ALA A 118 -1.32 -2.90 14.87
C ALA A 118 -2.27 -3.46 13.78
N GLU A 119 -2.32 -4.78 13.61
CA GLU A 119 -3.25 -5.43 12.67
C GLU A 119 -4.71 -5.28 13.11
N THR A 120 -4.97 -5.37 14.41
CA THR A 120 -6.32 -5.15 14.93
C THR A 120 -6.77 -3.71 14.69
N TYR A 121 -5.91 -2.73 14.90
CA TYR A 121 -6.22 -1.34 14.56
C TYR A 121 -6.45 -1.14 13.04
N GLU A 122 -5.71 -1.85 12.18
CA GLU A 122 -6.00 -1.85 10.73
C GLU A 122 -7.41 -2.40 10.43
N ASN A 123 -7.81 -3.49 11.11
CA ASN A 123 -9.14 -4.06 10.95
C ASN A 123 -10.24 -3.11 11.47
N MET A 124 -10.01 -2.44 12.60
CA MET A 124 -10.90 -1.39 13.10
C MET A 124 -11.04 -0.24 12.11
N ALA A 125 -9.93 0.21 11.53
CA ALA A 125 -9.94 1.26 10.52
C ALA A 125 -10.71 0.87 9.26
N LEU A 126 -10.52 -0.35 8.76
CA LEU A 126 -11.27 -0.87 7.61
C LEU A 126 -12.77 -0.94 7.93
N CYS A 127 -13.10 -1.32 9.16
CA CYS A 127 -14.48 -1.36 9.65
C CYS A 127 -15.11 0.03 9.69
N SER A 128 -14.41 1.04 10.24
CA SER A 128 -14.87 2.43 10.28
C SER A 128 -15.02 3.02 8.87
N ARG A 129 -14.07 2.74 7.96
CA ARG A 129 -14.20 3.15 6.55
C ARG A 129 -15.44 2.58 5.88
N SER A 130 -15.80 1.32 6.14
CA SER A 130 -17.00 0.71 5.57
C SER A 130 -18.30 1.39 6.02
N GLN A 131 -18.25 2.13 7.14
CA GLN A 131 -19.33 2.95 7.67
C GLN A 131 -19.26 4.41 7.18
N GLY A 132 -18.24 4.79 6.42
CA GLY A 132 -17.97 6.18 6.04
C GLY A 132 -17.38 7.04 7.17
N GLN A 133 -16.98 6.44 8.29
CA GLN A 133 -16.35 7.11 9.44
C GLN A 133 -14.85 7.27 9.19
N LEU A 134 -14.48 8.20 8.31
CA LEU A 134 -13.09 8.37 7.88
C LEU A 134 -12.17 8.89 9.00
N ASP A 135 -12.69 9.76 9.88
CA ASP A 135 -11.92 10.28 11.03
C ASP A 135 -11.52 9.17 12.00
N ASP A 136 -12.48 8.29 12.36
CA ASP A 136 -12.20 7.14 13.22
C ASP A 136 -11.20 6.18 12.56
N ALA A 137 -11.35 5.96 11.26
CA ALA A 137 -10.43 5.11 10.51
C ALA A 137 -9.01 5.67 10.52
N MET A 138 -8.84 6.97 10.36
CA MET A 138 -7.53 7.63 10.45
C MET A 138 -6.92 7.50 11.84
N ASP A 139 -7.70 7.74 12.91
CA ASP A 139 -7.23 7.59 14.29
C ASP A 139 -6.75 6.15 14.57
N TYR A 140 -7.48 5.14 14.13
CA TYR A 140 -7.05 3.75 14.29
C TYR A 140 -5.77 3.44 13.49
N LEU A 141 -5.61 3.97 12.28
CA LEU A 141 -4.39 3.76 11.48
C LEU A 141 -3.17 4.48 12.09
N GLU A 142 -3.36 5.65 12.69
CA GLU A 142 -2.31 6.33 13.44
C GLU A 142 -1.92 5.53 14.69
N ARG A 143 -2.88 4.96 15.41
CA ARG A 143 -2.60 4.02 16.52
C ARG A 143 -1.84 2.79 16.05
N ALA A 144 -2.21 2.20 14.91
CA ALA A 144 -1.46 1.10 14.32
C ALA A 144 0.01 1.47 14.06
N LEU A 145 0.26 2.67 13.52
CA LEU A 145 1.59 3.20 13.26
C LEU A 145 2.34 3.56 14.55
N ASN A 146 1.67 3.98 15.62
CA ASN A 146 2.29 4.17 16.93
C ASN A 146 2.83 2.86 17.50
N HIS A 147 2.13 1.74 17.28
CA HIS A 147 2.61 0.41 17.67
C HIS A 147 3.71 -0.13 16.74
N GLN A 148 3.61 0.13 15.45
CA GLN A 148 4.55 -0.33 14.42
C GLN A 148 4.83 0.78 13.39
N PRO A 149 5.74 1.74 13.67
CA PRO A 149 5.97 2.91 12.81
C PRO A 149 6.41 2.60 11.37
N GLY A 150 7.04 1.44 11.16
CA GLY A 150 7.49 0.97 9.84
C GLY A 150 6.47 0.13 9.07
N ARG A 151 5.24 -0.02 9.57
CA ARG A 151 4.24 -0.91 8.97
C ARG A 151 3.66 -0.32 7.68
N GLY A 152 4.17 -0.82 6.54
CA GLY A 152 3.79 -0.31 5.22
C GLY A 152 2.29 -0.45 4.92
N GLN A 153 1.63 -1.50 5.42
CA GLN A 153 0.18 -1.70 5.22
C GLN A 153 -0.63 -0.58 5.89
N SER A 154 -0.32 -0.23 7.14
CA SER A 154 -0.99 0.86 7.85
C SER A 154 -0.77 2.21 7.16
N MET A 155 0.46 2.48 6.66
CA MET A 155 0.75 3.70 5.90
C MET A 155 -0.07 3.80 4.60
N LEU A 156 -0.19 2.69 3.87
CA LEU A 156 -0.97 2.67 2.62
C LEU A 156 -2.47 2.87 2.89
N LEU A 157 -3.01 2.21 3.90
CA LEU A 157 -4.41 2.39 4.31
C LEU A 157 -4.67 3.83 4.77
N LEU A 158 -3.74 4.41 5.55
CA LEU A 158 -3.85 5.81 5.99
C LEU A 158 -3.81 6.79 4.81
N ALA A 159 -2.87 6.60 3.89
CA ALA A 159 -2.79 7.44 2.70
C ALA A 159 -4.06 7.36 1.83
N GLU A 160 -4.64 6.17 1.68
CA GLU A 160 -5.91 6.00 0.97
C GLU A 160 -7.08 6.68 1.67
N THR A 161 -7.19 6.52 2.98
CA THR A 161 -8.25 7.16 3.79
C THR A 161 -8.12 8.68 3.73
N LEU A 162 -6.89 9.21 3.83
CA LEU A 162 -6.62 10.64 3.69
C LEU A 162 -6.96 11.18 2.29
N ILE A 163 -6.71 10.41 1.23
CA ILE A 163 -7.10 10.77 -0.14
C ILE A 163 -8.63 10.77 -0.29
N GLU A 164 -9.31 9.78 0.28
CA GLU A 164 -10.76 9.68 0.29
C GLU A 164 -11.39 10.89 0.99
N ASP A 165 -10.80 11.33 2.10
CA ASP A 165 -11.21 12.51 2.87
C ASP A 165 -10.63 13.84 2.33
N GLN A 166 -9.97 13.82 1.17
CA GLN A 166 -9.37 14.99 0.53
C GLN A 166 -8.29 15.71 1.35
N GLN A 167 -7.71 15.05 2.34
CA GLN A 167 -6.59 15.57 3.14
C GLN A 167 -5.26 15.39 2.38
N TRP A 168 -5.14 16.06 1.24
CA TRP A 168 -4.09 15.85 0.25
C TRP A 168 -2.67 16.01 0.80
N GLN A 169 -2.45 17.04 1.64
CA GLN A 169 -1.12 17.31 2.19
C GLN A 169 -0.68 16.19 3.14
N ARG A 170 -1.57 15.74 4.03
CA ARG A 170 -1.27 14.62 4.95
C ARG A 170 -1.03 13.31 4.18
N ALA A 171 -1.85 13.04 3.15
CA ALA A 171 -1.66 11.88 2.29
C ALA A 171 -0.27 11.87 1.63
N LYS A 172 0.14 13.02 1.08
CA LYS A 172 1.48 13.21 0.50
C LYS A 172 2.60 12.94 1.51
N ASP A 173 2.45 13.42 2.75
CA ASP A 173 3.48 13.23 3.78
C ASP A 173 3.61 11.77 4.22
N VAL A 174 2.49 11.05 4.35
CA VAL A 174 2.47 9.60 4.62
C VAL A 174 3.08 8.82 3.46
N LEU A 175 2.74 9.14 2.21
CA LEU A 175 3.32 8.50 1.02
C LEU A 175 4.83 8.71 0.93
N ARG A 176 5.32 9.92 1.25
CA ARG A 176 6.76 10.20 1.32
C ARG A 176 7.47 9.36 2.40
N GLN A 177 6.80 9.13 3.53
CA GLN A 177 7.36 8.26 4.57
C GLN A 177 7.42 6.81 4.11
N TYR A 178 6.41 6.33 3.39
CA TYR A 178 6.39 5.00 2.79
C TYR A 178 7.49 4.83 1.73
N GLU A 179 7.66 5.81 0.85
CA GLU A 179 8.68 5.80 -0.21
C GLU A 179 10.12 5.74 0.34
N ARG A 180 10.37 6.37 1.51
CA ARG A 180 11.69 6.29 2.18
C ARG A 180 12.08 4.87 2.56
N GLN A 181 11.15 3.93 2.59
CA GLN A 181 11.42 2.50 2.80
C GLN A 181 11.83 1.78 1.50
N GLY A 182 12.06 2.50 0.42
CA GLY A 182 12.46 1.96 -0.88
C GLY A 182 11.34 1.26 -1.66
N ARG A 183 10.09 1.47 -1.28
CA ARG A 183 8.93 0.80 -1.88
C ARG A 183 8.18 1.71 -2.84
N VAL A 184 8.30 1.44 -4.13
CA VAL A 184 7.56 2.13 -5.19
C VAL A 184 6.69 1.11 -5.93
N THR A 185 5.39 1.35 -5.98
CA THR A 185 4.41 0.47 -6.64
C THR A 185 3.47 1.29 -7.51
N PRO A 186 2.78 0.69 -8.49
CA PRO A 186 1.77 1.41 -9.28
C PRO A 186 0.72 2.11 -8.40
N ARG A 187 0.32 1.46 -7.30
CA ARG A 187 -0.66 2.00 -6.34
C ARG A 187 -0.15 3.26 -5.65
N THR A 188 1.10 3.23 -5.16
CA THR A 188 1.68 4.40 -4.46
C THR A 188 1.94 5.57 -5.40
N LEU A 189 2.39 5.32 -6.62
CA LEU A 189 2.54 6.36 -7.65
C LEU A 189 1.19 7.00 -8.02
N TYR A 190 0.15 6.18 -8.13
CA TYR A 190 -1.20 6.68 -8.41
C TYR A 190 -1.75 7.51 -7.25
N MET A 191 -1.57 7.08 -6.01
CA MET A 191 -1.96 7.85 -4.82
C MET A 191 -1.21 9.18 -4.73
N ALA A 192 0.09 9.19 -5.01
CA ALA A 192 0.89 10.41 -5.04
C ALA A 192 0.43 11.36 -6.16
N TYR A 193 0.09 10.83 -7.35
CA TYR A 193 -0.54 11.59 -8.42
C TYR A 193 -1.86 12.22 -7.96
N GLN A 194 -2.71 11.47 -7.24
CA GLN A 194 -3.98 11.99 -6.72
C GLN A 194 -3.76 13.11 -5.69
N ALA A 195 -2.84 12.92 -4.75
CA ALA A 195 -2.52 13.91 -3.73
C ALA A 195 -1.97 15.21 -4.34
N GLU A 196 -1.02 15.11 -5.29
CA GLU A 196 -0.48 16.29 -5.99
C GLU A 196 -1.55 16.99 -6.85
N SER A 197 -2.43 16.23 -7.48
CA SER A 197 -3.56 16.78 -8.24
C SER A 197 -4.55 17.51 -7.33
N GLY A 198 -4.86 16.95 -6.16
CA GLY A 198 -5.74 17.58 -5.17
C GLY A 198 -5.14 18.87 -4.58
N LEU A 199 -3.82 18.94 -4.45
CA LEU A 199 -3.07 20.14 -4.06
C LEU A 199 -2.91 21.16 -5.20
N GLN A 200 -3.48 20.87 -6.39
CA GLN A 200 -3.31 21.68 -7.61
C GLN A 200 -1.84 21.83 -8.05
N ASN A 201 -0.94 20.98 -7.56
CA ASN A 201 0.44 20.91 -8.00
C ASN A 201 0.55 20.12 -9.30
N LEU A 202 0.24 20.78 -10.43
CA LEU A 202 0.22 20.15 -11.74
C LEU A 202 1.59 19.59 -12.15
N GLN A 203 2.68 20.21 -11.73
CA GLN A 203 4.03 19.75 -12.02
C GLN A 203 4.32 18.45 -11.28
N GLY A 204 4.03 18.38 -9.99
CA GLY A 204 4.17 17.17 -9.17
C GLY A 204 3.30 16.03 -9.71
N ALA A 205 2.02 16.32 -10.02
CA ALA A 205 1.11 15.33 -10.59
C ALA A 205 1.62 14.77 -11.93
N ARG A 206 2.11 15.63 -12.84
CA ARG A 206 2.72 15.19 -14.11
C ARG A 206 3.96 14.31 -13.89
N GLY A 207 4.79 14.63 -12.89
CA GLY A 207 5.95 13.84 -12.53
C GLY A 207 5.56 12.40 -12.17
N TYR A 208 4.61 12.23 -11.23
CA TYR A 208 4.12 10.91 -10.84
C TYR A 208 3.41 10.16 -11.98
N ALA A 209 2.63 10.87 -12.80
CA ALA A 209 2.00 10.30 -13.99
C ALA A 209 3.04 9.75 -14.98
N THR A 210 4.09 10.53 -15.27
CA THR A 210 5.18 10.13 -16.16
C THR A 210 5.87 8.87 -15.63
N MET A 211 6.14 8.81 -14.32
CA MET A 211 6.77 7.64 -13.71
C MET A 211 5.90 6.39 -13.80
N LEU A 212 4.61 6.54 -13.55
CA LEU A 212 3.67 5.44 -13.68
C LEU A 212 3.67 4.90 -15.12
N MET A 213 3.67 5.80 -16.12
CA MET A 213 3.74 5.44 -17.55
C MET A 213 5.05 4.78 -17.94
N GLN A 214 6.16 5.18 -17.33
CA GLN A 214 7.49 4.63 -17.67
C GLN A 214 7.78 3.31 -16.98
N LEU A 215 7.46 3.20 -15.70
CA LEU A 215 7.78 2.01 -14.89
C LEU A 215 6.73 0.89 -15.05
N TYR A 216 5.48 1.27 -15.30
CA TYR A 216 4.36 0.33 -15.34
C TYR A 216 3.39 0.62 -16.51
N PRO A 217 3.89 0.59 -17.78
CA PRO A 217 3.10 1.01 -18.96
C PRO A 217 1.79 0.21 -19.13
N GLU A 218 1.82 -1.08 -18.87
CA GLU A 218 0.70 -2.01 -19.04
C GLU A 218 -0.30 -2.03 -17.85
N HIS A 219 -0.02 -1.26 -16.78
CA HIS A 219 -0.84 -1.34 -15.58
C HIS A 219 -2.13 -0.53 -15.73
N GLN A 220 -3.26 -1.04 -15.21
CA GLN A 220 -4.58 -0.38 -15.29
C GLN A 220 -4.60 1.06 -14.74
N LEU A 221 -3.81 1.34 -13.69
CA LEU A 221 -3.70 2.68 -13.12
C LEU A 221 -3.02 3.65 -14.07
N THR A 222 -2.10 3.17 -14.91
CA THR A 222 -1.45 3.96 -15.97
C THR A 222 -2.48 4.42 -17.01
N ALA A 223 -3.30 3.51 -17.51
CA ALA A 223 -4.39 3.85 -18.43
C ALA A 223 -5.35 4.88 -17.82
N ARG A 224 -5.69 4.72 -16.53
CA ARG A 224 -6.57 5.66 -15.81
C ARG A 224 -5.95 7.06 -15.70
N VAL A 225 -4.65 7.18 -15.45
CA VAL A 225 -3.95 8.48 -15.41
C VAL A 225 -3.91 9.12 -16.79
N GLN A 226 -3.55 8.36 -17.83
CA GLN A 226 -3.55 8.86 -19.21
C GLN A 226 -4.92 9.44 -19.62
N GLN A 227 -6.00 8.74 -19.31
CA GLN A 227 -7.35 9.20 -19.57
C GLN A 227 -7.67 10.53 -18.86
N LYS A 228 -7.30 10.64 -17.56
CA LYS A 228 -7.50 11.88 -16.78
C LYS A 228 -6.72 13.04 -17.34
N MET A 229 -5.45 12.82 -17.73
CA MET A 229 -4.61 13.87 -18.32
C MET A 229 -5.16 14.34 -19.69
N ALA A 230 -5.59 13.43 -20.54
CA ALA A 230 -6.19 13.76 -21.84
C ALA A 230 -7.46 14.61 -21.71
N VAL A 231 -8.28 14.37 -20.68
CA VAL A 231 -9.46 15.18 -20.38
C VAL A 231 -9.05 16.59 -19.92
N GLN A 232 -8.04 16.71 -19.04
CA GLN A 232 -7.57 18.01 -18.57
C GLN A 232 -6.96 18.85 -19.68
N GLU A 233 -6.27 18.25 -20.65
CA GLU A 233 -5.74 18.98 -21.83
C GLU A 233 -6.84 19.50 -22.76
N ARG A 234 -7.94 18.77 -22.89
CA ARG A 234 -9.10 19.20 -23.72
C ARG A 234 -9.91 20.33 -23.08
N VAL A 235 -9.85 20.48 -21.75
CA VAL A 235 -10.60 21.50 -20.99
C VAL A 235 -9.81 22.81 -20.85
N LYS A 236 -8.50 22.84 -21.19
CA LYS A 236 -7.77 24.10 -21.25
C LYS A 236 -8.42 24.99 -22.31
N PRO A 237 -8.88 26.21 -21.98
CA PRO A 237 -9.28 27.20 -22.99
C PRO A 237 -8.10 27.39 -23.93
N ALA A 238 -8.35 27.40 -25.24
CA ALA A 238 -7.34 27.80 -26.22
C ALA A 238 -6.79 29.16 -25.77
N GLU A 239 -5.48 29.23 -25.51
CA GLU A 239 -4.80 30.53 -25.34
C GLU A 239 -5.19 31.38 -26.55
N PRO A 240 -5.65 32.64 -26.36
CA PRO A 240 -5.92 33.50 -27.49
C PRO A 240 -4.62 33.60 -28.31
N LEU A 241 -4.73 33.32 -29.61
CA LEU A 241 -3.65 33.53 -30.56
C LEU A 241 -3.11 34.95 -30.35
N PRO A 242 -1.79 35.14 -30.27
CA PRO A 242 -1.23 36.48 -30.15
C PRO A 242 -1.70 37.27 -31.39
N GLU A 243 -2.39 38.39 -31.12
CA GLU A 243 -2.75 39.34 -32.18
C GLU A 243 -1.45 39.65 -32.94
N THR A 244 -1.55 39.51 -34.25
CA THR A 244 -0.48 39.83 -35.19
C THR A 244 -0.02 41.26 -34.99
N ALA A 245 1.17 41.42 -34.37
CA ALA A 245 1.84 42.73 -34.34
C ALA A 245 2.17 43.14 -35.79
N PRO A 246 2.01 44.42 -36.13
CA PRO A 246 2.34 44.87 -37.48
C PRO A 246 3.82 44.76 -37.78
N GLU A 247 4.09 44.37 -38.99
CA GLU A 247 5.40 44.21 -39.64
C GLU A 247 6.22 45.54 -39.52
N PRO A 248 7.46 45.50 -38.99
CA PRO A 248 8.36 46.64 -39.11
C PRO A 248 9.19 46.54 -40.37
N GLU A 249 9.18 47.62 -41.11
CA GLU A 249 9.99 47.89 -42.29
C GLU A 249 11.53 47.65 -42.08
N ALA A 250 12.13 47.25 -43.18
CA ALA A 250 13.54 46.98 -43.33
C ALA A 250 14.45 48.16 -43.09
N ALA A 251 15.50 48.02 -42.25
CA ALA A 251 16.74 48.77 -42.47
C ALA A 251 17.96 48.14 -41.76
N SER A 252 19.00 47.89 -42.59
CA SER A 252 20.44 47.91 -42.34
C SER A 252 21.12 46.88 -41.44
N LYS A 253 21.98 46.10 -42.08
CA LYS A 253 23.17 45.36 -41.59
C LYS A 253 24.28 46.34 -41.16
N PRO A 254 25.42 45.84 -40.66
CA PRO A 254 25.76 44.75 -39.72
C PRO A 254 26.70 45.24 -38.60
N GLU A 255 26.80 44.50 -37.48
CA GLU A 255 28.06 44.47 -36.74
C GLU A 255 28.20 43.24 -35.87
N ASP A 256 29.34 42.65 -35.95
CA ASP A 256 30.03 41.66 -35.18
C ASP A 256 29.41 41.26 -33.83
N ARG A 257 29.01 40.03 -33.68
CA ARG A 257 28.92 39.35 -32.38
C ARG A 257 29.67 38.02 -32.42
N GLN A 258 30.75 38.06 -31.68
CA GLN A 258 31.56 36.91 -31.28
C GLN A 258 30.69 35.71 -30.91
N VAL A 259 31.06 34.59 -31.49
CA VAL A 259 30.64 33.25 -31.06
C VAL A 259 31.15 33.07 -29.63
N VAL A 260 30.25 33.14 -28.67
CA VAL A 260 30.49 32.67 -27.29
C VAL A 260 30.30 31.16 -27.31
N ASP A 261 31.40 30.48 -27.21
CA ASP A 261 31.56 29.07 -26.96
C ASP A 261 30.66 28.66 -25.76
N SER A 262 29.57 27.92 -26.02
CA SER A 262 28.76 27.33 -24.97
C SER A 262 29.51 26.13 -24.36
N SER A 263 30.44 26.43 -23.44
CA SER A 263 31.08 25.45 -22.60
C SER A 263 29.97 24.66 -21.85
N ASP A 264 29.93 23.37 -22.11
CA ASP A 264 29.13 22.33 -21.52
C ASP A 264 29.34 22.33 -19.97
N THR A 265 28.56 23.13 -19.24
CA THR A 265 28.58 23.16 -17.75
C THR A 265 27.74 22.02 -17.25
N ALA A 266 28.34 20.84 -17.11
CA ALA A 266 27.71 19.68 -16.48
C ALA A 266 27.19 20.04 -15.08
N GLN A 267 25.89 19.90 -14.88
CA GLN A 267 25.23 20.17 -13.59
C GLN A 267 25.23 18.91 -12.74
N TYR A 268 25.62 19.06 -11.47
CA TYR A 268 25.68 17.94 -10.52
C TYR A 268 24.80 18.21 -9.31
N HIS A 269 24.22 17.14 -8.74
CA HIS A 269 23.46 17.12 -7.49
C HIS A 269 24.19 16.28 -6.45
N GLU A 270 24.36 16.79 -5.24
CA GLU A 270 24.87 16.03 -4.11
C GLU A 270 23.71 15.41 -3.35
N VAL A 271 23.72 14.07 -3.21
CA VAL A 271 22.66 13.29 -2.57
C VAL A 271 22.54 13.64 -1.08
N GLN A 272 21.41 14.19 -0.68
CA GLN A 272 21.14 14.56 0.70
C GLN A 272 20.55 13.40 1.51
N PRO A 273 20.66 13.41 2.85
CA PRO A 273 20.01 12.42 3.70
C PRO A 273 18.50 12.32 3.41
N GLY A 274 18.03 11.09 3.11
CA GLY A 274 16.63 10.82 2.79
C GLY A 274 16.21 11.08 1.34
N GLU A 275 17.15 11.49 0.45
CA GLU A 275 16.91 11.47 -0.99
C GLU A 275 17.18 10.08 -1.57
N ASN A 276 16.43 9.72 -2.59
CA ASN A 276 16.66 8.55 -3.43
C ASN A 276 16.71 9.01 -4.91
N LEU A 277 17.19 8.15 -5.78
CA LEU A 277 17.33 8.48 -7.20
C LEU A 277 16.04 8.98 -7.84
N TYR A 278 14.92 8.47 -7.35
CA TYR A 278 13.59 8.88 -7.71
C TYR A 278 13.29 10.36 -7.38
N ARG A 279 13.59 10.80 -6.16
CA ARG A 279 13.39 12.21 -5.76
C ARG A 279 14.25 13.15 -6.57
N ILE A 280 15.46 12.72 -6.85
CA ILE A 280 16.41 13.49 -7.67
C ILE A 280 15.90 13.58 -9.12
N SER A 281 15.34 12.49 -9.66
CA SER A 281 14.73 12.49 -11.00
C SER A 281 13.55 13.47 -11.11
N LEU A 282 12.72 13.56 -10.08
CA LEU A 282 11.63 14.54 -10.01
C LEU A 282 12.14 15.98 -9.86
N LYS A 283 13.14 16.19 -8.99
CA LYS A 283 13.69 17.52 -8.71
C LYS A 283 14.27 18.18 -9.96
N TYR A 284 14.91 17.40 -10.83
CA TYR A 284 15.56 17.89 -12.05
C TYR A 284 14.77 17.58 -13.31
N ASN A 285 13.59 16.99 -13.22
CA ASN A 285 12.74 16.56 -14.35
C ASN A 285 13.50 15.66 -15.34
N ILE A 286 14.31 14.74 -14.82
CA ILE A 286 15.13 13.80 -15.59
C ILE A 286 14.56 12.40 -15.42
N ARG A 287 14.48 11.64 -16.51
CA ARG A 287 14.08 10.24 -16.45
C ARG A 287 15.06 9.44 -15.57
N MET A 288 14.54 8.63 -14.65
CA MET A 288 15.36 7.84 -13.72
C MET A 288 16.37 6.94 -14.44
N ASN A 289 15.98 6.33 -15.57
CA ASN A 289 16.90 5.53 -16.40
C ASN A 289 18.04 6.38 -16.99
N LYS A 290 17.81 7.67 -17.28
CA LYS A 290 18.87 8.58 -17.73
C LYS A 290 19.81 8.96 -16.60
N LEU A 291 19.31 9.14 -15.38
CA LEU A 291 20.16 9.33 -14.21
C LEU A 291 21.02 8.10 -13.93
N ILE A 292 20.47 6.90 -14.08
CA ILE A 292 21.21 5.63 -13.96
C ILE A 292 22.33 5.58 -15.04
N GLU A 293 21.97 5.83 -16.30
CA GLU A 293 22.88 5.81 -17.44
C GLU A 293 24.01 6.85 -17.30
N TRP A 294 23.66 8.12 -16.98
CA TRP A 294 24.62 9.22 -16.87
C TRP A 294 25.59 9.10 -15.70
N ASN A 295 25.24 8.29 -14.70
CA ASN A 295 26.03 8.10 -13.49
C ASN A 295 26.58 6.67 -13.35
N ASN A 296 26.45 5.83 -14.38
CA ASN A 296 26.92 4.43 -14.41
C ASN A 296 26.45 3.62 -13.18
N LEU A 297 25.20 3.84 -12.73
CA LEU A 297 24.62 3.09 -11.64
C LEU A 297 24.10 1.75 -12.14
N THR A 298 24.22 0.71 -11.33
CA THR A 298 23.67 -0.62 -11.65
C THR A 298 22.22 -0.76 -11.24
N ASP A 299 21.81 -0.03 -10.19
CA ASP A 299 20.43 -0.01 -9.67
C ASP A 299 20.09 1.39 -9.12
N ALA A 300 18.80 1.68 -9.01
CA ALA A 300 18.27 2.89 -8.37
C ALA A 300 18.63 3.01 -6.87
N GLN A 301 19.07 1.92 -6.24
CA GLN A 301 19.50 1.87 -4.84
C GLN A 301 21.00 2.12 -4.64
N ASP A 302 21.79 2.18 -5.71
CA ASP A 302 23.25 2.33 -5.64
C ASP A 302 23.74 3.73 -5.26
N ILE A 303 22.84 4.65 -4.93
CA ILE A 303 23.22 5.99 -4.51
C ILE A 303 23.53 6.05 -3.01
N LYS A 304 24.62 6.73 -2.67
CA LYS A 304 25.03 6.96 -1.27
C LYS A 304 24.89 8.44 -0.92
N ILE A 305 24.54 8.71 0.33
CA ILE A 305 24.51 10.08 0.87
C ILE A 305 25.88 10.74 0.64
N GLY A 306 25.88 11.96 0.12
CA GLY A 306 27.09 12.72 -0.24
C GLY A 306 27.68 12.37 -1.61
N SER A 307 27.16 11.39 -2.36
CA SER A 307 27.60 11.15 -3.73
C SER A 307 27.11 12.25 -4.68
N ARG A 308 27.92 12.61 -5.68
CA ARG A 308 27.57 13.61 -6.70
C ARG A 308 27.04 12.91 -7.93
N LEU A 309 25.79 13.20 -8.27
CA LEU A 309 25.12 12.69 -9.45
C LEU A 309 25.04 13.76 -10.54
N ARG A 310 25.41 13.40 -11.76
CA ARG A 310 25.22 14.25 -12.93
C ARG A 310 23.71 14.36 -13.23
N VAL A 311 23.22 15.58 -13.30
CA VAL A 311 21.81 15.93 -13.52
C VAL A 311 21.59 16.79 -14.75
N SER A 312 22.55 16.78 -15.70
CA SER A 312 22.44 17.33 -17.05
C SER A 312 22.89 16.32 -18.08
N GLN A 313 22.43 16.45 -19.31
CA GLN A 313 22.82 15.58 -20.40
C GLN A 313 24.36 15.59 -20.58
N PRO A 314 25.00 14.40 -20.80
CA PRO A 314 26.43 14.32 -21.09
C PRO A 314 26.80 15.00 -22.37
#